data_18389ea4fb807dc916475a4a033e0520
#
_entry.id   18389ea4fb807dc916475a4a033e0520
#
_cell.length_a   1.000
_cell.length_b   1.000
_cell.length_c   1.000
_cell.angle_alpha   90.00
_cell.angle_beta   90.00
_cell.angle_gamma   90.00
#
_symmetry.space_group_name_H-M   'P 1'
#
loop_
_entity.id
_entity.type
_entity.pdbx_description
1 polymer ?
#
loop_
_entity_poly.entity_id
_entity_poly.type
_entity_poly.pdbx_seq_one_letter_code
_entity_poly.pdbx_strand_id
1 'polypeptide(L)'
;ISFFVQAARELGYYGYDTKPFRKYLTIDSSKGYLNRIMLPKELVGKVEFRPALYHKIYDFLKDNDPKMIFIYGEIDPWSAAHAPVFKGKKNEQVYFQPRGSHRARIGNMPEDMKEKILTQLNQWLAE
;
A
#
# COMPACT_ATOMS: atom_id res chain seq x y z
N ILE A 1 5.35 8.74 14.75
CA ILE A 1 5.86 7.57 15.53
C ILE A 1 4.90 6.39 15.40
N SER A 2 3.61 6.55 15.68
CA SER A 2 2.61 5.47 15.60
C SER A 2 2.56 4.77 14.23
N PHE A 3 2.59 5.55 13.14
CA PHE A 3 2.61 5.00 11.78
C PHE A 3 3.81 4.06 11.54
N PHE A 4 5.02 4.45 11.92
CA PHE A 4 6.20 3.62 11.70
C PHE A 4 6.20 2.35 12.55
N VAL A 5 5.65 2.40 13.76
CA VAL A 5 5.46 1.21 14.60
C VAL A 5 4.44 0.27 13.96
N GLN A 6 3.33 0.79 13.46
CA GLN A 6 2.32 0.01 12.74
C GLN A 6 2.90 -0.60 11.47
N ALA A 7 3.63 0.18 10.67
CA ALA A 7 4.29 -0.32 9.47
C ALA A 7 5.27 -1.46 9.80
N ALA A 8 6.11 -1.30 10.83
CA ALA A 8 7.03 -2.33 11.24
C ALA A 8 6.34 -3.62 11.71
N ARG A 9 5.18 -3.48 12.37
CA ARG A 9 4.46 -4.60 12.98
C ARG A 9 3.49 -5.30 12.03
N GLU A 10 2.75 -4.55 11.23
CA GLU A 10 1.57 -5.06 10.50
C GLU A 10 1.77 -5.09 8.98
N LEU A 11 2.42 -4.06 8.41
CA LEU A 11 2.54 -3.89 6.96
C LEU A 11 3.88 -4.41 6.43
N GLY A 12 4.93 -4.39 7.25
CA GLY A 12 6.29 -4.57 6.82
C GLY A 12 6.86 -3.31 6.15
N TYR A 13 8.17 -3.35 5.91
CA TYR A 13 8.86 -2.36 5.10
C TYR A 13 9.39 -3.03 3.83
N TYR A 14 9.45 -2.28 2.74
CA TYR A 14 10.14 -2.74 1.56
C TYR A 14 11.64 -2.90 1.83
N GLY A 15 12.22 -3.93 1.24
CA GLY A 15 13.66 -4.16 1.29
C GLY A 15 14.38 -3.50 0.12
N TYR A 16 15.65 -3.19 0.32
CA TYR A 16 16.52 -2.76 -0.77
C TYR A 16 17.40 -3.92 -1.21
N ASP A 17 17.36 -4.27 -2.50
CA ASP A 17 18.35 -5.21 -3.04
C ASP A 17 19.71 -4.52 -3.16
N THR A 18 20.64 -4.88 -2.30
CA THR A 18 21.99 -4.32 -2.28
C THR A 18 22.94 -5.02 -3.26
N LYS A 19 22.56 -6.19 -3.81
CA LYS A 19 23.44 -7.02 -4.66
C LYS A 19 24.01 -6.29 -5.88
N PRO A 20 23.20 -5.55 -6.68
CA PRO A 20 23.72 -4.84 -7.85
C PRO A 20 24.75 -3.76 -7.53
N PHE A 21 24.71 -3.25 -6.30
CA PHE A 21 25.55 -2.13 -5.83
C PHE A 21 26.64 -2.56 -4.85
N ARG A 22 26.80 -3.85 -4.59
CA ARG A 22 27.66 -4.39 -3.54
C ARG A 22 29.09 -3.83 -3.58
N LYS A 23 29.65 -3.66 -4.77
CA LYS A 23 31.02 -3.13 -4.93
C LYS A 23 31.17 -1.65 -4.56
N TYR A 24 30.08 -0.92 -4.41
CA TYR A 24 30.06 0.50 -4.06
C TYR A 24 29.58 0.75 -2.63
N LEU A 25 29.09 -0.29 -1.94
CA LEU A 25 28.52 -0.16 -0.61
C LEU A 25 29.50 -0.64 0.45
N THR A 26 29.52 0.07 1.56
CA THR A 26 30.27 -0.33 2.78
C THR A 26 29.45 -1.23 3.71
N ILE A 27 28.18 -1.51 3.34
CA ILE A 27 27.25 -2.35 4.11
C ILE A 27 26.94 -3.63 3.32
N ASP A 28 26.85 -4.75 4.00
CA ASP A 28 26.53 -6.04 3.39
C ASP A 28 25.03 -6.26 3.22
N SER A 29 24.20 -5.60 4.03
CA SER A 29 22.75 -5.79 4.03
C SER A 29 22.01 -4.55 4.51
N SER A 30 20.87 -4.26 3.87
CA SER A 30 19.90 -3.25 4.30
C SER A 30 18.84 -3.80 5.28
N LYS A 31 18.95 -5.07 5.68
CA LYS A 31 17.97 -5.72 6.59
C LYS A 31 17.83 -4.94 7.90
N GLY A 32 16.59 -4.60 8.24
CA GLY A 32 16.28 -3.86 9.46
C GLY A 32 16.73 -2.39 9.46
N TYR A 33 17.24 -1.87 8.34
CA TYR A 33 17.66 -0.47 8.23
C TYR A 33 16.53 0.51 8.61
N LEU A 34 15.34 0.33 8.01
CA LEU A 34 14.20 1.21 8.29
C LEU A 34 13.74 1.13 9.75
N ASN A 35 13.78 -0.04 10.37
CA ASN A 35 13.48 -0.15 11.79
C ASN A 35 14.44 0.66 12.66
N ARG A 36 15.72 0.70 12.30
CA ARG A 36 16.73 1.46 13.06
C ARG A 36 16.55 2.97 12.96
N ILE A 37 16.08 3.49 11.82
CA ILE A 37 15.96 4.94 11.60
C ILE A 37 14.55 5.48 11.88
N MET A 38 13.52 4.65 11.76
CA MET A 38 12.12 5.10 11.84
C MET A 38 11.46 4.78 13.18
N LEU A 39 11.94 3.77 13.90
CA LEU A 39 11.39 3.44 15.21
C LEU A 39 12.04 4.26 16.34
N PRO A 40 11.30 4.53 17.42
CA PRO A 40 11.89 4.98 18.67
C PRO A 40 13.00 4.01 19.13
N LYS A 41 14.09 4.52 19.68
CA LYS A 41 15.25 3.73 20.08
C LYS A 41 14.88 2.56 21.01
N GLU A 42 13.90 2.78 21.88
CA GLU A 42 13.40 1.81 22.85
C GLU A 42 12.68 0.62 22.22
N LEU A 43 12.21 0.79 20.97
CA LEU A 43 11.45 -0.21 20.21
C LEU A 43 12.28 -0.94 19.15
N VAL A 44 13.47 -0.44 18.83
CA VAL A 44 14.36 -1.10 17.88
C VAL A 44 14.71 -2.50 18.37
N GLY A 45 14.48 -3.49 17.52
CA GLY A 45 14.70 -4.91 17.85
C GLY A 45 13.61 -5.56 18.73
N LYS A 46 12.62 -4.78 19.22
CA LYS A 46 11.52 -5.29 20.06
C LYS A 46 10.19 -5.41 19.32
N VAL A 47 10.05 -4.76 18.17
CA VAL A 47 8.82 -4.85 17.37
C VAL A 47 8.88 -6.11 16.53
N GLU A 48 7.98 -7.04 16.83
CA GLU A 48 7.81 -8.27 16.07
C GLU A 48 6.81 -8.02 14.92
N PHE A 49 7.16 -8.48 13.72
CA PHE A 49 6.27 -8.42 12.57
C PHE A 49 5.15 -9.45 12.71
N ARG A 50 3.91 -8.98 12.77
CA ARG A 50 2.69 -9.80 12.89
C ARG A 50 1.60 -9.22 11.99
N PRO A 51 1.51 -9.63 10.73
CA PRO A 51 0.59 -9.07 9.74
C PRO A 51 -0.85 -9.57 9.91
N ALA A 52 -1.33 -9.70 11.14
CA ALA A 52 -2.65 -10.24 11.43
C ALA A 52 -3.77 -9.33 10.89
N LEU A 53 -3.60 -8.00 10.96
CA LEU A 53 -4.56 -7.05 10.41
C LEU A 53 -4.60 -7.13 8.88
N TYR A 54 -3.44 -7.23 8.24
CA TYR A 54 -3.35 -7.39 6.79
C TYR A 54 -4.10 -8.65 6.33
N HIS A 55 -3.90 -9.79 6.99
CA HIS A 55 -4.60 -11.03 6.65
C HIS A 55 -6.12 -10.88 6.84
N LYS A 56 -6.57 -10.26 7.93
CA LYS A 56 -8.01 -10.01 8.15
C LYS A 56 -8.62 -9.12 7.06
N ILE A 57 -7.92 -8.08 6.63
CA ILE A 57 -8.37 -7.22 5.53
C ILE A 57 -8.41 -8.00 4.22
N TYR A 58 -7.38 -8.81 3.95
CA TYR A 58 -7.32 -9.65 2.76
C TYR A 58 -8.50 -10.62 2.70
N ASP A 59 -8.76 -11.35 3.80
CA ASP A 59 -9.86 -12.31 3.88
C ASP A 59 -11.22 -11.60 3.75
N PHE A 60 -11.39 -10.44 4.42
CA PHE A 60 -12.59 -9.64 4.29
C PHE A 60 -12.86 -9.23 2.83
N LEU A 61 -11.87 -8.69 2.14
CA LEU A 61 -12.01 -8.29 0.73
C LEU A 61 -12.21 -9.50 -0.19
N LYS A 62 -11.60 -10.63 0.12
CA LYS A 62 -11.81 -11.88 -0.62
C LYS A 62 -13.25 -12.38 -0.53
N ASP A 63 -13.79 -12.41 0.68
CA ASP A 63 -15.07 -13.06 0.98
C ASP A 63 -16.28 -12.12 0.81
N ASN A 64 -16.07 -10.80 0.75
CA ASN A 64 -17.11 -9.79 0.62
C ASN A 64 -16.89 -8.95 -0.65
N ASP A 65 -17.90 -8.15 -1.01
CA ASP A 65 -17.84 -7.20 -2.13
C ASP A 65 -18.27 -5.79 -1.65
N PRO A 66 -17.47 -5.16 -0.77
CA PRO A 66 -17.82 -3.86 -0.20
C PRO A 66 -17.76 -2.76 -1.24
N LYS A 67 -18.58 -1.71 -1.08
CA LYS A 67 -18.52 -0.48 -1.88
C LYS A 67 -17.23 0.28 -1.57
N MET A 68 -16.15 -0.08 -2.22
CA MET A 68 -14.81 0.49 -2.01
C MET A 68 -14.11 0.82 -3.31
N ILE A 69 -13.47 1.98 -3.37
CA ILE A 69 -12.60 2.39 -4.46
C ILE A 69 -11.20 2.64 -3.90
N PHE A 70 -10.24 1.91 -4.44
CA PHE A 70 -8.82 2.04 -4.11
C PHE A 70 -8.11 2.80 -5.22
N ILE A 71 -7.33 3.82 -4.87
CA ILE A 71 -6.59 4.66 -5.83
C ILE A 71 -5.12 4.61 -5.49
N TYR A 72 -4.32 4.24 -6.49
CA TYR A 72 -2.88 4.08 -6.38
C TYR A 72 -2.15 4.83 -7.50
N GLY A 73 -0.89 5.18 -7.26
CA GLY A 73 0.02 5.64 -8.30
C GLY A 73 0.81 4.48 -8.89
N GLU A 74 0.90 4.40 -10.21
CA GLU A 74 1.60 3.31 -10.91
C GLU A 74 3.09 3.22 -10.53
N ILE A 75 3.75 4.38 -10.34
CA ILE A 75 5.17 4.47 -9.98
C ILE A 75 5.40 4.75 -8.49
N ASP A 76 4.38 4.64 -7.66
CA ASP A 76 4.51 4.77 -6.22
C ASP A 76 5.02 3.47 -5.60
N PRO A 77 6.19 3.45 -4.93
CA PRO A 77 6.70 2.25 -4.25
C PRO A 77 5.72 1.67 -3.23
N TRP A 78 4.88 2.49 -2.61
CA TRP A 78 3.85 2.03 -1.66
C TRP A 78 2.72 1.25 -2.33
N SER A 79 2.54 1.44 -3.63
CA SER A 79 1.54 0.67 -4.40
C SER A 79 1.90 -0.82 -4.53
N ALA A 80 3.10 -1.23 -4.15
CA ALA A 80 3.45 -2.64 -4.01
C ALA A 80 2.60 -3.39 -2.97
N ALA A 81 2.05 -2.65 -1.99
CA ALA A 81 1.14 -3.17 -0.96
C ALA A 81 -0.33 -2.78 -1.24
N HIS A 82 -0.72 -2.62 -2.51
CA HIS A 82 -2.10 -2.30 -2.88
C HIS A 82 -3.09 -3.38 -2.43
N ALA A 83 -4.38 -3.00 -2.33
CA ALA A 83 -5.46 -3.95 -2.08
C ALA A 83 -5.49 -5.03 -3.16
N PRO A 84 -5.71 -6.30 -2.81
CA PRO A 84 -5.79 -7.38 -3.78
C PRO A 84 -6.97 -7.15 -4.72
N VAL A 85 -6.78 -7.49 -6.00
CA VAL A 85 -7.85 -7.43 -7.02
C VAL A 85 -8.45 -8.82 -7.18
N PHE A 86 -9.68 -9.01 -6.75
CA PHE A 86 -10.39 -10.28 -6.89
C PHE A 86 -11.32 -10.27 -8.10
N LYS A 87 -11.33 -11.38 -8.86
CA LYS A 87 -12.26 -11.54 -9.99
C LYS A 87 -13.70 -11.63 -9.50
N GLY A 88 -14.61 -11.02 -10.25
CA GLY A 88 -16.06 -11.11 -10.00
C GLY A 88 -16.60 -10.11 -8.98
N LYS A 89 -15.77 -9.25 -8.39
CA LYS A 89 -16.22 -8.14 -7.56
C LYS A 89 -16.89 -7.08 -8.41
N LYS A 90 -18.02 -6.55 -7.95
CA LYS A 90 -18.79 -5.49 -8.62
C LYS A 90 -18.60 -4.14 -7.95
N ASN A 91 -18.45 -4.15 -6.63
CA ASN A 91 -18.39 -2.94 -5.81
C ASN A 91 -16.95 -2.60 -5.39
N GLU A 92 -16.04 -3.57 -5.36
CA GLU A 92 -14.63 -3.32 -5.08
C GLU A 92 -13.91 -2.94 -6.39
N GLN A 93 -13.40 -1.71 -6.47
CA GLN A 93 -12.72 -1.20 -7.65
C GLN A 93 -11.33 -0.68 -7.31
N VAL A 94 -10.36 -1.00 -8.15
CA VAL A 94 -8.96 -0.59 -7.99
C VAL A 94 -8.50 0.17 -9.22
N TYR A 95 -7.99 1.38 -9.02
CA TYR A 95 -7.51 2.26 -10.09
C TYR A 95 -6.03 2.59 -9.86
N PHE A 96 -5.24 2.46 -10.91
CA PHE A 96 -3.85 2.91 -10.94
C PHE A 96 -3.73 4.13 -11.85
N GLN A 97 -3.33 5.26 -11.29
CA GLN A 97 -3.02 6.44 -12.07
C GLN A 97 -1.77 6.18 -12.93
N PRO A 98 -1.85 6.23 -14.27
CA PRO A 98 -0.69 6.04 -15.13
C PRO A 98 0.41 7.04 -14.79
N ARG A 99 1.63 6.54 -14.58
CA ARG A 99 2.79 7.32 -14.13
C ARG A 99 2.55 8.15 -12.86
N GLY A 100 1.50 7.82 -12.10
CA GLY A 100 1.15 8.47 -10.85
C GLY A 100 2.09 8.11 -9.72
N SER A 101 2.39 9.08 -8.87
CA SER A 101 3.18 8.92 -7.64
C SER A 101 2.25 8.76 -6.42
N HIS A 102 2.82 8.82 -5.21
CA HIS A 102 2.07 8.87 -3.94
C HIS A 102 1.04 10.02 -3.83
N ARG A 103 1.02 10.91 -4.83
CA ARG A 103 0.05 12.01 -4.95
C ARG A 103 -1.17 11.68 -5.82
N ALA A 104 -1.35 10.42 -6.22
CA ALA A 104 -2.55 9.99 -6.94
C ALA A 104 -3.82 10.30 -6.12
N ARG A 105 -4.78 10.98 -6.74
CA ARG A 105 -6.07 11.38 -6.15
C ARG A 105 -7.11 11.43 -7.26
N ILE A 106 -8.40 11.34 -6.93
CA ILE A 106 -9.49 11.44 -7.92
C ILE A 106 -9.31 12.69 -8.80
N GLY A 107 -8.97 13.82 -8.18
CA GLY A 107 -8.88 15.11 -8.88
C GLY A 107 -7.77 15.21 -9.92
N ASN A 108 -6.75 14.35 -9.86
CA ASN A 108 -5.64 14.33 -10.81
C ASN A 108 -5.51 13.04 -11.61
N MET A 109 -6.57 12.18 -11.59
CA MET A 109 -6.67 11.04 -12.49
C MET A 109 -6.89 11.48 -13.94
N PRO A 110 -6.52 10.65 -14.94
CA PRO A 110 -6.99 10.83 -16.31
C PRO A 110 -8.50 10.99 -16.34
N GLU A 111 -9.02 11.86 -17.23
CA GLU A 111 -10.43 12.26 -17.20
C GLU A 111 -11.38 11.07 -17.33
N ASP A 112 -11.08 10.10 -18.18
CA ASP A 112 -11.87 8.87 -18.35
C ASP A 112 -11.96 8.02 -17.07
N MET A 113 -10.87 7.94 -16.31
CA MET A 113 -10.84 7.24 -15.02
C MET A 113 -11.60 8.03 -13.95
N LYS A 114 -11.40 9.33 -13.91
CA LYS A 114 -12.08 10.23 -12.98
C LYS A 114 -13.59 10.18 -13.17
N GLU A 115 -14.05 10.24 -14.42
CA GLU A 115 -15.48 10.15 -14.75
C GLU A 115 -16.07 8.81 -14.28
N LYS A 116 -15.41 7.69 -14.54
CA LYS A 116 -15.84 6.37 -14.04
C LYS A 116 -15.94 6.33 -12.52
N ILE A 117 -14.94 6.84 -11.82
CA ILE A 117 -14.92 6.89 -10.35
C ILE A 117 -16.07 7.72 -9.82
N LEU A 118 -16.26 8.94 -10.36
CA LEU A 118 -17.33 9.83 -9.91
C LEU A 118 -18.73 9.27 -10.23
N THR A 119 -18.89 8.65 -11.38
CA THR A 119 -20.15 7.96 -11.74
C THR A 119 -20.49 6.87 -10.74
N GLN A 120 -19.51 6.02 -10.40
CA GLN A 120 -19.72 4.95 -9.42
C GLN A 120 -20.03 5.48 -8.02
N LEU A 121 -19.32 6.52 -7.58
CA LEU A 121 -19.59 7.15 -6.29
C LEU A 121 -21.01 7.76 -6.25
N ASN A 122 -21.42 8.44 -7.30
CA ASN A 122 -22.77 9.01 -7.39
C ASN A 122 -23.86 7.93 -7.39
N GLN A 123 -23.64 6.80 -8.07
CA GLN A 123 -24.57 5.67 -8.00
C GLN A 123 -24.71 5.14 -6.57
N TRP A 124 -23.60 4.94 -5.86
CA TRP A 124 -23.65 4.43 -4.49
C TRP A 124 -24.30 5.40 -3.49
N LEU A 125 -24.16 6.71 -3.73
CA LEU A 125 -24.76 7.74 -2.88
C LEU A 125 -26.28 7.89 -3.14
N ALA A 126 -26.77 7.41 -4.29
CA ALA A 126 -28.19 7.45 -4.63
C ALA A 126 -29.00 6.24 -4.14
N GLU A 127 -28.32 5.18 -3.68
CA GLU A 127 -28.92 3.97 -3.08
C GLU A 127 -29.21 4.15 -1.59
#